data_b3e7414bb665cc5cb7a3b6fb6d23456c
#
_entry.id   b3e7414bb665cc5cb7a3b6fb6d23456c
#
_cell.length_a   1.000
_cell.length_b   1.000
_cell.length_c   1.000
_cell.angle_alpha   90.00
_cell.angle_beta   90.00
_cell.angle_gamma   90.00
#
_symmetry.space_group_name_H-M   'P 1'
#
loop_
_entity.id
_entity.type
_entity.pdbx_description
1 polymer ?
#
loop_
_entity_poly.entity_id
_entity_poly.type
_entity_poly.pdbx_seq_one_letter_code
_entity_poly.pdbx_strand_id
1 'polypeptide(L)'
;VRADGSLLYHLPSVIDDINEKITHIIRGEDHIANTAYHIQIFRALETDVPIFAHHPFLTDDQGKGFSKRMNSLSIENFKIDGFENISLINYFLFIGSSSDIYPMKDIGEIINKFDINKVSKSSAKYSKDSLVSLNRDTIKLFNFDEIKDKLIIFKNNLQKELFWRFVKNNITYINEVN
;
A
#
# COMPACT_ATOMS: atom_id res chain seq x y z
N VAL A 1 -1.86 0.58 32.36
CA VAL A 1 -2.78 1.67 32.67
C VAL A 1 -1.94 2.89 33.03
N ARG A 2 -2.30 4.05 32.51
CA ARG A 2 -1.64 5.33 32.88
C ARG A 2 -2.18 5.85 34.19
N ALA A 3 -1.51 6.87 34.76
CA ALA A 3 -1.93 7.48 36.02
C ALA A 3 -3.33 8.11 35.96
N ASP A 4 -3.77 8.53 34.79
CA ASP A 4 -5.12 9.06 34.50
C ASP A 4 -6.20 7.99 34.30
N GLY A 5 -5.85 6.71 34.47
CA GLY A 5 -6.75 5.57 34.25
C GLY A 5 -6.88 5.11 32.80
N SER A 6 -6.28 5.82 31.83
CA SER A 6 -6.33 5.40 30.43
C SER A 6 -5.55 4.11 30.19
N LEU A 7 -6.07 3.26 29.31
CA LEU A 7 -5.43 2.00 28.94
C LEU A 7 -4.29 2.24 27.93
N LEU A 8 -3.23 1.46 28.07
CA LEU A 8 -2.16 1.43 27.09
C LEU A 8 -2.51 0.47 25.95
N TYR A 9 -1.81 0.62 24.83
CA TYR A 9 -2.03 -0.05 23.54
C TYR A 9 -2.37 -1.55 23.62
N HIS A 10 -1.65 -2.35 24.39
CA HIS A 10 -1.74 -3.81 24.31
C HIS A 10 -3.12 -4.36 24.66
N LEU A 11 -3.71 -3.94 25.79
CA LEU A 11 -5.00 -4.48 26.23
C LEU A 11 -6.16 -4.03 25.33
N PRO A 12 -6.32 -2.72 25.00
CA PRO A 12 -7.37 -2.29 24.09
C PRO A 12 -7.31 -2.97 22.72
N SER A 13 -6.11 -3.08 22.13
CA SER A 13 -5.97 -3.76 20.84
C SER A 13 -6.45 -5.20 20.87
N VAL A 14 -6.11 -5.96 21.92
CA VAL A 14 -6.58 -7.35 22.04
C VAL A 14 -8.09 -7.42 22.24
N ILE A 15 -8.67 -6.50 23.03
CA ILE A 15 -10.13 -6.44 23.24
C ILE A 15 -10.84 -6.13 21.93
N ASP A 16 -10.34 -5.17 21.16
CA ASP A 16 -10.89 -4.83 19.84
C ASP A 16 -10.82 -6.01 18.88
N ASP A 17 -9.66 -6.69 18.81
CA ASP A 17 -9.47 -7.88 17.98
C ASP A 17 -10.45 -9.02 18.35
N ILE A 18 -10.74 -9.21 19.64
CA ILE A 18 -11.72 -10.19 20.13
C ILE A 18 -13.14 -9.79 19.70
N ASN A 19 -13.53 -8.54 19.94
CA ASN A 19 -14.86 -8.02 19.63
C ASN A 19 -15.17 -8.08 18.13
N GLU A 20 -14.18 -7.74 17.30
CA GLU A 20 -14.27 -7.76 15.84
C GLU A 20 -14.02 -9.15 15.24
N LYS A 21 -13.73 -10.17 16.08
CA LYS A 21 -13.47 -11.55 15.67
C LYS A 21 -12.34 -11.65 14.63
N ILE A 22 -11.26 -10.90 14.87
CA ILE A 22 -10.10 -10.89 13.99
C ILE A 22 -9.43 -12.28 14.01
N THR A 23 -9.23 -12.87 12.84
CA THR A 23 -8.61 -14.19 12.69
C THR A 23 -7.14 -14.14 12.32
N HIS A 24 -6.70 -13.05 11.68
CA HIS A 24 -5.32 -12.87 11.23
C HIS A 24 -4.86 -11.45 11.51
N ILE A 25 -3.67 -11.32 12.11
CA ILE A 25 -3.03 -10.03 12.42
C ILE A 25 -1.72 -9.97 11.65
N ILE A 26 -1.69 -9.15 10.58
CA ILE A 26 -0.52 -8.94 9.73
C ILE A 26 0.00 -7.52 9.96
N ARG A 27 1.25 -7.37 10.43
CA ARG A 27 1.81 -6.07 10.83
C ARG A 27 3.33 -6.02 10.67
N GLY A 28 3.93 -4.86 10.93
CA GLY A 28 5.38 -4.69 10.83
C GLY A 28 6.17 -5.54 11.83
N GLU A 29 7.37 -5.93 11.49
CA GLU A 29 8.28 -6.73 12.32
C GLU A 29 8.71 -6.05 13.63
N ASP A 30 8.56 -4.72 13.74
CA ASP A 30 8.73 -3.97 15.00
C ASP A 30 7.76 -4.40 16.10
N HIS A 31 6.66 -5.05 15.72
CA HIS A 31 5.67 -5.58 16.64
C HIS A 31 5.89 -7.05 17.05
N ILE A 32 6.98 -7.70 16.67
CA ILE A 32 7.27 -9.10 17.04
C ILE A 32 7.26 -9.27 18.57
N ALA A 33 7.95 -8.40 19.30
CA ALA A 33 7.96 -8.45 20.77
C ALA A 33 6.56 -8.25 21.36
N ASN A 34 5.77 -7.34 20.76
CA ASN A 34 4.40 -7.08 21.21
C ASN A 34 3.48 -8.28 21.00
N THR A 35 3.75 -9.11 20.00
CA THR A 35 2.97 -10.32 19.74
C THR A 35 2.98 -11.28 20.91
N ALA A 36 4.13 -11.44 21.58
CA ALA A 36 4.24 -12.29 22.76
C ALA A 36 3.31 -11.80 23.90
N TYR A 37 3.23 -10.50 24.11
CA TYR A 37 2.32 -9.91 25.09
C TYR A 37 0.84 -10.08 24.70
N HIS A 38 0.50 -9.86 23.43
CA HIS A 38 -0.86 -10.04 22.92
C HIS A 38 -1.33 -11.48 23.07
N ILE A 39 -0.50 -12.46 22.73
CA ILE A 39 -0.82 -13.89 22.90
C ILE A 39 -1.11 -14.22 24.37
N GLN A 40 -0.34 -13.66 25.31
CA GLN A 40 -0.59 -13.87 26.75
C GLN A 40 -1.92 -13.25 27.19
N ILE A 41 -2.29 -12.08 26.65
CA ILE A 41 -3.57 -11.43 26.98
C ILE A 41 -4.74 -12.23 26.42
N PHE A 42 -4.68 -12.68 25.14
CA PHE A 42 -5.70 -13.56 24.55
C PHE A 42 -5.94 -14.80 25.42
N ARG A 43 -4.86 -15.47 25.85
CA ARG A 43 -4.92 -16.66 26.72
C ARG A 43 -5.49 -16.33 28.10
N ALA A 44 -5.12 -15.20 28.70
CA ALA A 44 -5.63 -14.78 30.00
C ALA A 44 -7.13 -14.44 29.97
N LEU A 45 -7.64 -14.06 28.78
CA LEU A 45 -9.06 -13.79 28.52
C LEU A 45 -9.81 -15.05 28.05
N GLU A 46 -9.15 -16.20 28.03
CA GLU A 46 -9.72 -17.49 27.60
C GLU A 46 -10.34 -17.45 26.20
N THR A 47 -9.71 -16.70 25.26
CA THR A 47 -10.16 -16.55 23.89
C THR A 47 -9.16 -17.15 22.90
N ASP A 48 -9.66 -17.43 21.67
CA ASP A 48 -8.82 -17.95 20.60
C ASP A 48 -7.75 -16.93 20.19
N VAL A 49 -6.53 -17.41 19.98
CA VAL A 49 -5.41 -16.59 19.55
C VAL A 49 -5.41 -16.49 18.04
N PRO A 50 -5.44 -15.27 17.45
CA PRO A 50 -5.34 -15.09 16.02
C PRO A 50 -4.01 -15.59 15.45
N ILE A 51 -3.98 -15.83 14.14
CA ILE A 51 -2.74 -16.08 13.41
C ILE A 51 -1.98 -14.77 13.24
N PHE A 52 -0.70 -14.76 13.66
CA PHE A 52 0.16 -13.59 13.52
C PHE A 52 1.13 -13.76 12.35
N ALA A 53 1.26 -12.71 11.53
CA ALA A 53 2.29 -12.59 10.52
C ALA A 53 2.98 -11.22 10.64
N HIS A 54 4.28 -11.18 10.33
CA HIS A 54 5.08 -9.96 10.38
C HIS A 54 5.75 -9.74 9.03
N HIS A 55 5.51 -8.56 8.44
CA HIS A 55 6.21 -8.14 7.22
C HIS A 55 7.44 -7.30 7.58
N PRO A 56 8.51 -7.38 6.78
CA PRO A 56 9.72 -6.59 7.00
C PRO A 56 9.48 -5.11 6.76
N PHE A 57 10.43 -4.30 7.21
CA PHE A 57 10.44 -2.85 6.94
C PHE A 57 10.72 -2.54 5.48
N LEU A 58 10.27 -1.36 5.07
CA LEU A 58 10.77 -0.69 3.88
C LEU A 58 12.05 0.07 4.24
N THR A 59 13.02 0.02 3.33
CA THR A 59 14.26 0.78 3.43
C THR A 59 14.45 1.64 2.19
N ASP A 60 15.28 2.67 2.29
CA ASP A 60 15.76 3.42 1.15
C ASP A 60 16.74 2.58 0.30
N ASP A 61 17.25 3.16 -0.77
CA ASP A 61 18.24 2.56 -1.67
C ASP A 61 19.56 2.20 -0.97
N GLN A 62 19.89 2.89 0.13
CA GLN A 62 21.07 2.64 0.97
C GLN A 62 20.80 1.58 2.06
N GLY A 63 19.59 1.05 2.15
CA GLY A 63 19.20 0.06 3.16
C GLY A 63 18.86 0.67 4.52
N LYS A 64 18.72 2.00 4.61
CA LYS A 64 18.35 2.69 5.84
C LYS A 64 16.84 2.79 5.97
N GLY A 65 16.30 2.47 7.14
CA GLY A 65 14.86 2.59 7.40
C GLY A 65 14.37 4.04 7.28
N PHE A 66 13.16 4.21 6.79
CA PHE A 66 12.53 5.52 6.69
C PHE A 66 12.29 6.10 8.09
N SER A 67 12.95 7.20 8.41
CA SER A 67 12.69 7.94 9.64
C SER A 67 11.52 8.91 9.43
N LYS A 68 10.80 9.25 10.52
CA LYS A 68 9.71 10.25 10.53
C LYS A 68 10.10 11.62 9.94
N ARG A 69 11.39 11.87 9.71
CA ARG A 69 11.92 13.12 9.11
C ARG A 69 11.84 13.14 7.58
N MET A 70 11.61 12.00 6.93
CA MET A 70 11.38 11.95 5.49
C MET A 70 9.88 12.01 5.19
N ASN A 71 9.28 13.19 5.33
CA ASN A 71 7.87 13.48 4.98
C ASN A 71 7.49 13.12 3.52
N SER A 72 8.45 12.64 2.72
CA SER A 72 8.28 12.37 1.29
C SER A 72 7.49 11.11 0.95
N LEU A 73 7.30 10.19 1.90
CA LEU A 73 6.62 8.90 1.66
C LEU A 73 5.28 8.80 2.39
N SER A 74 4.50 9.88 2.45
CA SER A 74 3.12 9.79 2.89
C SER A 74 2.20 9.48 1.72
N ILE A 75 1.10 8.76 1.97
CA ILE A 75 0.06 8.52 0.96
C ILE A 75 -0.47 9.84 0.40
N GLU A 76 -0.55 10.88 1.23
CA GLU A 76 -0.98 12.21 0.83
C GLU A 76 -0.03 12.84 -0.21
N ASN A 77 1.29 12.70 0.00
CA ASN A 77 2.28 13.19 -0.97
C ASN A 77 2.20 12.45 -2.29
N PHE A 78 2.03 11.11 -2.29
CA PHE A 78 1.81 10.37 -3.53
C PHE A 78 0.55 10.82 -4.28
N LYS A 79 -0.50 11.16 -3.55
CA LYS A 79 -1.73 11.74 -4.14
C LYS A 79 -1.47 13.11 -4.74
N ILE A 80 -0.74 13.99 -4.04
CA ILE A 80 -0.34 15.31 -4.54
C ILE A 80 0.55 15.18 -5.77
N ASP A 81 1.51 14.26 -5.76
CA ASP A 81 2.40 13.96 -6.88
C ASP A 81 1.63 13.38 -8.09
N GLY A 82 0.40 12.91 -7.91
CA GLY A 82 -0.47 12.42 -8.99
C GLY A 82 -0.33 10.93 -9.31
N PHE A 83 0.19 10.14 -8.36
CA PHE A 83 0.22 8.68 -8.54
C PHE A 83 -1.18 8.08 -8.54
N GLU A 84 -1.41 7.12 -9.43
CA GLU A 84 -2.63 6.34 -9.45
C GLU A 84 -2.68 5.37 -8.26
N ASN A 85 -3.83 5.31 -7.59
CA ASN A 85 -3.99 4.45 -6.41
C ASN A 85 -3.65 2.98 -6.71
N ILE A 86 -4.03 2.51 -7.89
CA ILE A 86 -3.77 1.12 -8.29
C ILE A 86 -2.27 0.86 -8.48
N SER A 87 -1.50 1.84 -8.93
CA SER A 87 -0.04 1.74 -9.06
C SER A 87 0.62 1.65 -7.68
N LEU A 88 0.13 2.41 -6.70
CA LEU A 88 0.62 2.36 -5.33
C LEU A 88 0.32 1.00 -4.69
N ILE A 89 -0.92 0.51 -4.81
CA ILE A 89 -1.33 -0.80 -4.28
C ILE A 89 -0.45 -1.90 -4.89
N ASN A 90 -0.32 -1.91 -6.21
CA ASN A 90 0.50 -2.88 -6.93
C ASN A 90 1.96 -2.84 -6.44
N TYR A 91 2.57 -1.66 -6.41
CA TYR A 91 3.95 -1.50 -6.01
C TYR A 91 4.21 -1.97 -4.58
N PHE A 92 3.43 -1.47 -3.61
CA PHE A 92 3.65 -1.79 -2.19
C PHE A 92 3.28 -3.22 -1.82
N LEU A 93 2.41 -3.87 -2.59
CA LEU A 93 2.04 -5.27 -2.34
C LEU A 93 3.15 -6.23 -2.83
N PHE A 94 3.82 -5.90 -3.92
CA PHE A 94 4.82 -6.79 -4.52
C PHE A 94 6.27 -6.41 -4.23
N ILE A 95 6.53 -5.18 -3.76
CA ILE A 95 7.88 -4.82 -3.31
C ILE A 95 8.29 -5.72 -2.14
N GLY A 96 9.44 -6.34 -2.21
CA GLY A 96 9.88 -7.29 -1.18
C GLY A 96 9.24 -8.67 -1.31
N SER A 97 8.61 -8.98 -2.43
CA SER A 97 8.23 -10.34 -2.79
C SER A 97 9.13 -10.90 -3.89
N SER A 98 9.09 -12.23 -4.08
CA SER A 98 9.75 -12.87 -5.23
C SER A 98 8.90 -12.81 -6.52
N SER A 99 7.76 -12.15 -6.49
CA SER A 99 6.93 -11.92 -7.67
C SER A 99 7.39 -10.67 -8.42
N ASP A 100 7.38 -10.74 -9.75
CA ASP A 100 7.69 -9.57 -10.58
C ASP A 100 6.60 -8.50 -10.44
N ILE A 101 7.04 -7.24 -10.44
CA ILE A 101 6.16 -6.06 -10.46
C ILE A 101 5.96 -5.69 -11.93
N TYR A 102 4.72 -5.75 -12.41
CA TYR A 102 4.34 -5.29 -13.74
C TYR A 102 3.03 -4.50 -13.70
N PRO A 103 2.79 -3.62 -14.68
CA PRO A 103 1.61 -2.76 -14.65
C PRO A 103 0.32 -3.59 -14.67
N MET A 104 -0.56 -3.31 -13.72
CA MET A 104 -1.91 -3.84 -13.61
C MET A 104 -2.86 -2.70 -13.30
N LYS A 105 -4.04 -2.69 -13.90
CA LYS A 105 -5.04 -1.63 -13.70
C LYS A 105 -6.28 -2.07 -12.92
N ASP A 106 -6.40 -3.36 -12.66
CA ASP A 106 -7.54 -3.96 -11.96
C ASP A 106 -7.11 -4.59 -10.64
N ILE A 107 -7.85 -4.27 -9.58
CA ILE A 107 -7.56 -4.78 -8.24
C ILE A 107 -7.73 -6.29 -8.13
N GLY A 108 -8.67 -6.88 -8.90
CA GLY A 108 -8.90 -8.33 -8.94
C GLY A 108 -7.70 -9.05 -9.55
N GLU A 109 -7.08 -8.47 -10.58
CA GLU A 109 -5.83 -9.00 -11.16
C GLU A 109 -4.71 -9.02 -10.12
N ILE A 110 -4.55 -7.93 -9.36
CA ILE A 110 -3.56 -7.81 -8.28
C ILE A 110 -3.81 -8.88 -7.20
N ILE A 111 -5.06 -9.02 -6.75
CA ILE A 111 -5.44 -10.00 -5.71
C ILE A 111 -5.16 -11.43 -6.19
N ASN A 112 -5.53 -11.77 -7.41
CA ASN A 112 -5.32 -13.10 -7.98
C ASN A 112 -3.84 -13.47 -8.12
N LYS A 113 -2.98 -12.46 -8.29
CA LYS A 113 -1.53 -12.66 -8.42
C LYS A 113 -0.82 -12.69 -7.07
N PHE A 114 -1.39 -12.06 -6.04
CA PHE A 114 -0.76 -11.98 -4.74
C PHE A 114 -0.68 -13.36 -4.07
N ASP A 115 0.53 -13.69 -3.62
CA ASP A 115 0.78 -14.91 -2.83
C ASP A 115 1.62 -14.53 -1.60
N ILE A 116 1.02 -14.63 -0.42
CA ILE A 116 1.67 -14.29 0.83
C ILE A 116 2.95 -15.12 1.10
N ASN A 117 3.03 -16.34 0.54
CA ASN A 117 4.20 -17.21 0.70
C ASN A 117 5.41 -16.70 -0.09
N LYS A 118 5.20 -15.80 -1.04
CA LYS A 118 6.27 -15.16 -1.82
C LYS A 118 6.81 -13.88 -1.18
N VAL A 119 6.21 -13.41 -0.10
CA VAL A 119 6.71 -12.24 0.63
C VAL A 119 8.02 -12.58 1.31
N SER A 120 9.06 -11.81 1.03
CA SER A 120 10.40 -11.98 1.59
C SER A 120 10.41 -11.67 3.10
N LYS A 121 11.31 -12.32 3.82
CA LYS A 121 11.62 -11.96 5.22
C LYS A 121 12.64 -10.82 5.33
N SER A 122 13.26 -10.43 4.23
CA SER A 122 14.25 -9.36 4.19
C SER A 122 13.58 -8.02 3.88
N SER A 123 14.12 -6.94 4.41
CA SER A 123 13.63 -5.58 4.14
C SER A 123 13.57 -5.28 2.65
N ALA A 124 12.48 -4.67 2.23
CA ALA A 124 12.27 -4.28 0.84
C ALA A 124 12.85 -2.89 0.57
N LYS A 125 13.60 -2.74 -0.51
CA LYS A 125 14.18 -1.46 -0.91
C LYS A 125 13.20 -0.67 -1.76
N TYR A 126 12.77 0.46 -1.25
CA TYR A 126 11.94 1.39 -2.01
C TYR A 126 12.76 2.10 -3.09
N SER A 127 12.23 2.16 -4.28
CA SER A 127 12.78 2.93 -5.41
C SER A 127 11.70 3.85 -5.98
N LYS A 128 11.90 5.16 -5.90
CA LYS A 128 10.98 6.13 -6.49
C LYS A 128 10.91 5.96 -8.00
N ASP A 129 12.03 5.71 -8.66
CA ASP A 129 12.10 5.54 -10.12
C ASP A 129 11.31 4.32 -10.60
N SER A 130 11.37 3.23 -9.84
CA SER A 130 10.58 2.02 -10.14
C SER A 130 9.09 2.29 -9.99
N LEU A 131 8.67 3.00 -8.94
CA LEU A 131 7.27 3.37 -8.76
C LEU A 131 6.78 4.34 -9.85
N VAL A 132 7.59 5.33 -10.21
CA VAL A 132 7.29 6.28 -11.31
C VAL A 132 7.13 5.53 -12.64
N SER A 133 8.03 4.60 -12.93
CA SER A 133 7.95 3.78 -14.15
C SER A 133 6.70 2.92 -14.17
N LEU A 134 6.39 2.25 -13.04
CA LEU A 134 5.18 1.45 -12.88
C LEU A 134 3.93 2.29 -13.09
N ASN A 135 3.87 3.50 -12.50
CA ASN A 135 2.73 4.39 -12.64
C ASN A 135 2.50 4.80 -14.10
N ARG A 136 3.56 5.24 -14.77
CA ARG A 136 3.52 5.57 -16.20
C ARG A 136 3.01 4.41 -17.05
N ASP A 137 3.50 3.21 -16.79
CA ASP A 137 3.11 2.04 -17.58
C ASP A 137 1.69 1.56 -17.24
N THR A 138 1.24 1.74 -16.00
CA THR A 138 -0.16 1.50 -15.59
C THR A 138 -1.11 2.47 -16.28
N ILE A 139 -0.76 3.77 -16.38
CA ILE A 139 -1.57 4.79 -17.06
C ILE A 139 -1.82 4.42 -18.53
N LYS A 140 -0.85 3.82 -19.22
CA LYS A 140 -1.00 3.36 -20.62
C LYS A 140 -2.09 2.30 -20.79
N LEU A 141 -2.38 1.51 -19.73
CA LEU A 141 -3.41 0.47 -19.75
C LEU A 141 -4.84 1.04 -19.66
N PHE A 142 -5.00 2.29 -19.17
CA PHE A 142 -6.32 2.87 -19.06
C PHE A 142 -6.93 3.17 -20.43
N ASN A 143 -8.19 2.76 -20.59
CA ASN A 143 -9.01 3.22 -21.69
C ASN A 143 -9.63 4.58 -21.36
N PHE A 144 -10.27 5.21 -22.35
CA PHE A 144 -10.83 6.55 -22.18
C PHE A 144 -11.94 6.60 -21.11
N ASP A 145 -12.81 5.60 -21.07
CA ASP A 145 -13.93 5.58 -20.13
C ASP A 145 -13.48 5.55 -18.67
N GLU A 146 -12.31 4.98 -18.39
CA GLU A 146 -11.75 4.89 -17.04
C GLU A 146 -11.16 6.22 -16.54
N ILE A 147 -10.84 7.15 -17.46
CA ILE A 147 -10.14 8.40 -17.10
C ILE A 147 -10.87 9.69 -17.53
N LYS A 148 -11.96 9.59 -18.29
CA LYS A 148 -12.67 10.75 -18.86
C LYS A 148 -13.04 11.82 -17.83
N ASP A 149 -13.38 11.42 -16.60
CA ASP A 149 -13.75 12.33 -15.52
C ASP A 149 -12.53 12.98 -14.86
N LYS A 150 -11.34 12.39 -15.03
CA LYS A 150 -10.07 12.97 -14.58
C LYS A 150 -9.50 13.99 -15.58
N LEU A 151 -9.94 13.94 -16.83
CA LEU A 151 -9.52 14.91 -17.86
C LEU A 151 -10.42 16.14 -17.83
N ILE A 152 -9.95 17.21 -17.24
CA ILE A 152 -10.71 18.46 -17.09
C ILE A 152 -10.43 19.48 -18.21
N ILE A 153 -9.35 19.31 -18.96
CA ILE A 153 -8.87 20.27 -19.97
C ILE A 153 -9.88 20.55 -21.10
N PHE A 154 -10.73 19.58 -21.45
CA PHE A 154 -11.75 19.72 -22.49
C PHE A 154 -13.15 19.48 -21.93
N LYS A 155 -14.15 20.18 -22.47
CA LYS A 155 -15.56 19.93 -22.13
C LYS A 155 -16.19 18.82 -22.97
N ASN A 156 -15.72 18.63 -24.21
CA ASN A 156 -16.26 17.67 -25.15
C ASN A 156 -15.54 16.31 -25.04
N ASN A 157 -16.31 15.23 -24.88
CA ASN A 157 -15.76 13.88 -24.73
C ASN A 157 -14.99 13.40 -25.96
N LEU A 158 -15.40 13.77 -27.16
CA LEU A 158 -14.67 13.38 -28.36
C LEU A 158 -13.27 14.01 -28.39
N GLN A 159 -13.15 15.28 -27.99
CA GLN A 159 -11.87 15.97 -27.88
C GLN A 159 -10.99 15.33 -26.80
N LYS A 160 -11.58 14.99 -25.62
CA LYS A 160 -10.89 14.29 -24.55
C LYS A 160 -10.36 12.93 -25.01
N GLU A 161 -11.18 12.15 -25.75
CA GLU A 161 -10.80 10.81 -26.23
C GLU A 161 -9.66 10.87 -27.23
N LEU A 162 -9.75 11.76 -28.23
CA LEU A 162 -8.69 11.97 -29.20
C LEU A 162 -7.40 12.38 -28.52
N PHE A 163 -7.47 13.38 -27.63
CA PHE A 163 -6.32 13.84 -26.85
C PHE A 163 -5.70 12.70 -26.03
N TRP A 164 -6.52 11.93 -25.32
CA TRP A 164 -6.04 10.79 -24.53
C TRP A 164 -5.25 9.77 -25.34
N ARG A 165 -5.72 9.44 -26.53
CA ARG A 165 -5.04 8.50 -27.45
C ARG A 165 -3.62 8.95 -27.79
N PHE A 166 -3.39 10.26 -27.90
CA PHE A 166 -2.05 10.80 -28.22
C PHE A 166 -1.17 10.95 -26.99
N VAL A 167 -1.71 11.35 -25.85
CA VAL A 167 -0.92 11.78 -24.70
C VAL A 167 -0.57 10.64 -23.74
N LYS A 168 -1.41 9.62 -23.59
CA LYS A 168 -1.26 8.57 -22.55
C LYS A 168 0.08 7.83 -22.56
N ASN A 169 0.75 7.77 -23.71
CA ASN A 169 2.06 7.10 -23.84
C ASN A 169 3.24 8.00 -23.43
N ASN A 170 3.00 9.31 -23.25
CA ASN A 170 4.03 10.32 -23.03
C ASN A 170 3.96 10.99 -21.66
N ILE A 171 2.98 10.62 -20.82
CA ILE A 171 2.79 11.17 -19.47
C ILE A 171 3.16 10.17 -18.39
N THR A 172 3.56 10.70 -17.27
CA THR A 172 3.84 9.92 -16.05
C THR A 172 2.69 10.00 -15.06
N TYR A 173 1.98 11.13 -15.07
CA TYR A 173 0.84 11.41 -14.20
C TYR A 173 -0.32 12.01 -15.00
N ILE A 174 -1.57 11.63 -14.67
CA ILE A 174 -2.73 12.16 -15.38
C ILE A 174 -2.90 13.67 -15.17
N ASN A 175 -2.45 14.21 -14.04
CA ASN A 175 -2.52 15.64 -13.74
C ASN A 175 -1.59 16.51 -14.60
N GLU A 176 -0.60 15.93 -15.30
CA GLU A 176 0.26 16.66 -16.24
C GLU A 176 -0.52 17.23 -17.44
N VAL A 177 -1.71 16.73 -17.71
CA VAL A 177 -2.52 17.09 -18.89
C VAL A 177 -3.81 17.84 -18.55
N ASN A 178 -3.89 18.41 -17.35
CA ASN A 178 -5.06 19.15 -16.86
C ASN A 178 -4.79 20.64 -16.61
#